data_02b1283f0348f8edee6c4468f33bd4d4
#
_entry.id   02b1283f0348f8edee6c4468f33bd4d4
#
_cell.length_a   1.000
_cell.length_b   1.000
_cell.length_c   1.000
_cell.angle_alpha   90.00
_cell.angle_beta   90.00
_cell.angle_gamma   90.00
#
_symmetry.space_group_name_H-M   'P 1'
#
loop_
_entity.id
_entity.type
_entity.pdbx_description
1 polymer ?
#
loop_
_entity_poly.entity_id
_entity_poly.type
_entity_poly.pdbx_seq_one_letter_code
_entity_poly.pdbx_strand_id
1 'polypeptide(L)'
;MRIFYAADLHGGETAFRKFTNGGKFYNANLVIFGGDFTGKMVVPIVEKDGVYTCTYYGSTVKVKKVRELPDLERNLRDAGFYPLVISEAELNKLNESDAERIIKEKQMEVLKEWIKLADERYAKDEIPCVIIPGSVDDYYLDEIINSGNHIQNGDGKIIEVNGYEVVSIGGGKQSVFRYPREVSEEELAVKINALCAKVKDMRKCILNIHIPPSINIDLSTV
;
A
#
# COMPACT_ATOMS: atom_id res chain seq x y z
N MET A 1 -13.16 22.14 1.45
CA MET A 1 -12.47 21.01 2.13
C MET A 1 -11.12 20.80 1.47
N ARG A 2 -10.06 20.54 2.24
CA ARG A 2 -8.72 20.21 1.72
C ARG A 2 -8.47 18.72 1.93
N ILE A 3 -8.11 18.03 0.87
CA ILE A 3 -7.83 16.58 0.89
C ILE A 3 -6.34 16.37 0.64
N PHE A 4 -5.70 15.56 1.49
CA PHE A 4 -4.39 15.01 1.21
C PHE A 4 -4.56 13.59 0.68
N TYR A 5 -4.10 13.35 -0.53
CA TYR A 5 -4.22 12.07 -1.23
C TYR A 5 -2.84 11.49 -1.49
N ALA A 6 -2.70 10.19 -1.26
CA ALA A 6 -1.54 9.41 -1.66
C ALA A 6 -1.98 8.01 -2.09
N ALA A 7 -1.22 7.38 -2.97
CA ALA A 7 -1.42 6.00 -3.44
C ALA A 7 -0.07 5.40 -3.83
N ASP A 8 -0.05 4.12 -4.14
CA ASP A 8 1.06 3.43 -4.82
C ASP A 8 2.40 3.52 -4.09
N LEU A 9 2.40 3.31 -2.77
CA LEU A 9 3.62 3.31 -1.96
C LEU A 9 4.50 2.09 -2.23
N HIS A 10 3.89 0.95 -2.60
CA HIS A 10 4.58 -0.29 -2.93
C HIS A 10 5.69 -0.65 -1.93
N GLY A 11 5.37 -0.62 -0.64
CA GLY A 11 6.28 -0.97 0.44
C GLY A 11 7.36 0.07 0.78
N GLY A 12 7.35 1.25 0.15
CA GLY A 12 8.32 2.31 0.38
C GLY A 12 8.18 2.98 1.75
N GLU A 13 9.06 2.67 2.69
CA GLU A 13 8.95 3.13 4.08
C GLU A 13 9.04 4.66 4.20
N THR A 14 9.98 5.29 3.53
CA THR A 14 10.10 6.76 3.54
C THR A 14 8.87 7.44 2.97
N ALA A 15 8.27 6.88 1.91
CA ALA A 15 7.03 7.41 1.33
C ALA A 15 5.85 7.25 2.31
N PHE A 16 5.75 6.11 3.00
CA PHE A 16 4.74 5.90 4.03
C PHE A 16 4.89 6.89 5.20
N ARG A 17 6.10 7.11 5.68
CA ARG A 17 6.36 8.11 6.75
C ARG A 17 6.00 9.54 6.33
N LYS A 18 6.21 9.88 5.06
CA LYS A 18 5.72 11.16 4.50
C LYS A 18 4.19 11.20 4.45
N PHE A 19 3.55 10.11 4.05
CA PHE A 19 2.10 9.99 4.08
C PHE A 19 1.56 10.26 5.49
N THR A 20 2.05 9.59 6.52
CA THR A 20 1.55 9.75 7.90
C THR A 20 1.73 11.17 8.48
N ASN A 21 2.62 11.98 7.91
CA ASN A 21 2.81 13.37 8.31
C ASN A 21 2.08 14.37 7.39
N GLY A 22 1.69 13.93 6.19
CA GLY A 22 1.16 14.81 5.14
C GLY A 22 -0.15 15.49 5.52
N GLY A 23 -1.06 14.78 6.17
CA GLY A 23 -2.33 15.35 6.61
C GLY A 23 -2.15 16.62 7.46
N LYS A 24 -1.31 16.54 8.47
CA LYS A 24 -0.98 17.68 9.33
C LYS A 24 -0.19 18.77 8.60
N PHE A 25 0.85 18.37 7.87
CA PHE A 25 1.74 19.28 7.16
C PHE A 25 0.99 20.18 6.18
N TYR A 26 0.01 19.61 5.46
CA TYR A 26 -0.81 20.36 4.49
C TYR A 26 -2.11 20.91 5.08
N ASN A 27 -2.34 20.80 6.39
CA ASN A 27 -3.59 21.19 7.06
C ASN A 27 -4.82 20.57 6.36
N ALA A 28 -4.77 19.28 6.12
CA ALA A 28 -5.84 18.54 5.47
C ALA A 28 -7.06 18.38 6.41
N ASN A 29 -8.25 18.41 5.84
CA ASN A 29 -9.49 18.09 6.54
C ASN A 29 -9.89 16.62 6.35
N LEU A 30 -9.25 15.94 5.40
CA LEU A 30 -9.43 14.53 5.10
C LEU A 30 -8.14 13.99 4.48
N VAL A 31 -7.73 12.82 4.91
CA VAL A 31 -6.65 12.06 4.28
C VAL A 31 -7.24 10.85 3.58
N ILE A 32 -6.82 10.61 2.35
CA ILE A 32 -7.20 9.41 1.59
C ILE A 32 -5.94 8.68 1.15
N PHE A 33 -5.90 7.39 1.42
CA PHE A 33 -4.92 6.52 0.79
C PHE A 33 -5.61 5.62 -0.25
N GLY A 34 -5.15 5.76 -1.49
CA GLY A 34 -5.82 5.21 -2.67
C GLY A 34 -5.38 3.82 -3.11
N GLY A 35 -4.63 3.08 -2.28
CA GLY A 35 -4.28 1.68 -2.56
C GLY A 35 -2.82 1.43 -2.95
N ASP A 36 -2.48 0.16 -3.12
CA ASP A 36 -1.14 -0.37 -3.40
C ASP A 36 -0.13 -0.04 -2.29
N PHE A 37 -0.42 -0.58 -1.09
CA PHE A 37 0.46 -0.53 0.07
C PHE A 37 1.63 -1.47 -0.05
N THR A 38 1.36 -2.71 -0.51
CA THR A 38 2.30 -3.82 -0.40
C THR A 38 3.52 -3.64 -1.28
N GLY A 39 4.67 -4.00 -0.70
CA GLY A 39 5.96 -3.98 -1.38
C GLY A 39 6.12 -5.11 -2.38
N LYS A 40 7.25 -5.06 -3.10
CA LYS A 40 7.49 -5.91 -4.26
C LYS A 40 7.76 -7.36 -3.89
N MET A 41 8.77 -7.57 -3.02
CA MET A 41 9.23 -8.91 -2.66
C MET A 41 10.16 -8.89 -1.45
N VAL A 42 10.42 -10.06 -0.89
CA VAL A 42 11.50 -10.25 0.07
C VAL A 42 12.85 -10.31 -0.66
N VAL A 43 13.83 -9.57 -0.16
CA VAL A 43 15.23 -9.64 -0.63
C VAL A 43 16.06 -10.31 0.44
N PRO A 44 16.59 -11.52 0.20
CA PRO A 44 17.50 -12.17 1.14
C PRO A 44 18.83 -11.42 1.18
N ILE A 45 19.26 -11.12 2.41
CA ILE A 45 20.61 -10.65 2.74
C ILE A 45 21.35 -11.86 3.29
N VAL A 46 22.11 -12.52 2.42
CA VAL A 46 22.75 -13.79 2.73
C VAL A 46 24.04 -13.54 3.52
N GLU A 47 24.07 -14.09 4.74
CA GLU A 47 25.29 -14.11 5.57
C GLU A 47 26.14 -15.35 5.24
N LYS A 48 27.42 -15.10 4.96
CA LYS A 48 28.43 -16.14 4.80
C LYS A 48 29.80 -15.60 5.26
N ASP A 49 30.40 -16.29 6.21
CA ASP A 49 31.72 -15.97 6.78
C ASP A 49 31.86 -14.49 7.23
N GLY A 50 30.81 -13.95 7.83
CA GLY A 50 30.76 -12.55 8.30
C GLY A 50 30.56 -11.51 7.19
N VAL A 51 30.27 -11.93 5.97
CA VAL A 51 29.93 -11.06 4.84
C VAL A 51 28.48 -11.19 4.50
N TYR A 52 27.77 -10.06 4.40
CA TYR A 52 26.36 -9.95 4.04
C TYR A 52 26.24 -9.56 2.58
N THR A 53 25.53 -10.35 1.80
CA THR A 53 25.38 -10.13 0.36
C THR A 53 23.91 -10.17 -0.03
N CYS A 54 23.44 -9.19 -0.80
CA CYS A 54 22.13 -9.24 -1.43
C CYS A 54 22.19 -8.77 -2.86
N THR A 55 21.20 -9.18 -3.66
CA THR A 55 21.05 -8.72 -5.06
C THR A 55 19.65 -8.15 -5.24
N TYR A 56 19.57 -6.91 -5.70
CA TYR A 56 18.30 -6.25 -6.06
C TYR A 56 18.54 -5.28 -7.22
N TYR A 57 17.53 -5.08 -8.05
CA TYR A 57 17.64 -4.30 -9.29
C TYR A 57 18.85 -4.70 -10.17
N GLY A 58 19.18 -5.99 -10.19
CA GLY A 58 20.32 -6.50 -10.97
C GLY A 58 21.72 -6.16 -10.41
N SER A 59 21.79 -5.49 -9.27
CA SER A 59 23.05 -5.11 -8.64
C SER A 59 23.30 -5.90 -7.36
N THR A 60 24.53 -6.39 -7.19
CA THR A 60 24.92 -7.11 -5.96
C THR A 60 25.64 -6.16 -5.01
N VAL A 61 25.09 -6.04 -3.80
CA VAL A 61 25.65 -5.25 -2.70
C VAL A 61 26.29 -6.19 -1.68
N LYS A 62 27.49 -5.84 -1.19
CA LYS A 62 28.23 -6.58 -0.16
C LYS A 62 28.56 -5.67 1.01
N VAL A 63 28.22 -6.12 2.21
CA VAL A 63 28.52 -5.46 3.49
C VAL A 63 29.41 -6.38 4.31
N LYS A 64 30.55 -5.85 4.77
CA LYS A 64 31.53 -6.62 5.57
C LYS A 64 31.48 -6.31 7.06
N LYS A 65 30.77 -5.25 7.44
CA LYS A 65 30.68 -4.82 8.83
C LYS A 65 29.21 -4.85 9.27
N VAL A 66 28.91 -5.62 10.29
CA VAL A 66 27.55 -5.74 10.85
C VAL A 66 26.90 -4.37 11.11
N ARG A 67 27.68 -3.36 11.52
CA ARG A 67 27.18 -2.00 11.76
C ARG A 67 26.63 -1.30 10.51
N GLU A 68 26.94 -1.78 9.32
CA GLU A 68 26.45 -1.22 8.03
C GLU A 68 25.17 -1.93 7.56
N LEU A 69 24.82 -3.06 8.19
CA LEU A 69 23.63 -3.84 7.85
C LEU A 69 22.30 -3.05 8.00
N PRO A 70 22.08 -2.26 9.07
CA PRO A 70 20.87 -1.45 9.19
C PRO A 70 20.68 -0.43 8.07
N ASP A 71 21.76 0.10 7.50
CA ASP A 71 21.68 1.03 6.37
C ASP A 71 21.28 0.30 5.09
N LEU A 72 21.79 -0.91 4.86
CA LEU A 72 21.39 -1.75 3.74
C LEU A 72 19.90 -2.14 3.84
N GLU A 73 19.45 -2.59 5.03
CA GLU A 73 18.05 -2.92 5.26
C GLU A 73 17.12 -1.71 5.04
N ARG A 74 17.52 -0.52 5.51
CA ARG A 74 16.78 0.72 5.28
C ARG A 74 16.66 1.03 3.79
N ASN A 75 17.77 0.94 3.03
CA ASN A 75 17.75 1.19 1.59
C ASN A 75 16.82 0.22 0.86
N LEU A 76 16.77 -1.04 1.27
CA LEU A 76 15.84 -2.02 0.71
C LEU A 76 14.39 -1.66 1.04
N ARG A 77 14.08 -1.30 2.30
CA ARG A 77 12.73 -0.86 2.70
C ARG A 77 12.30 0.40 1.96
N ASP A 78 13.19 1.37 1.78
CA ASP A 78 12.90 2.59 1.02
C ASP A 78 12.63 2.31 -0.46
N ALA A 79 13.25 1.26 -1.01
CA ALA A 79 12.99 0.80 -2.37
C ALA A 79 11.76 -0.11 -2.52
N GLY A 80 11.02 -0.37 -1.42
CA GLY A 80 9.80 -1.19 -1.39
C GLY A 80 10.06 -2.69 -1.32
N PHE A 81 11.23 -3.10 -0.84
CA PHE A 81 11.56 -4.50 -0.57
C PHE A 81 11.47 -4.83 0.93
N TYR A 82 11.28 -6.10 1.23
CA TYR A 82 11.32 -6.62 2.60
C TYR A 82 12.67 -7.33 2.81
N PRO A 83 13.62 -6.75 3.57
CA PRO A 83 14.89 -7.38 3.83
C PRO A 83 14.73 -8.60 4.74
N LEU A 84 15.43 -9.68 4.42
CA LEU A 84 15.50 -10.90 5.21
C LEU A 84 16.97 -11.30 5.40
N VAL A 85 17.49 -11.09 6.59
CA VAL A 85 18.83 -11.60 6.93
C VAL A 85 18.74 -13.11 7.17
N ILE A 86 19.51 -13.88 6.40
CA ILE A 86 19.46 -15.35 6.41
C ILE A 86 20.83 -15.93 6.12
N SER A 87 21.20 -17.05 6.74
CA SER A 87 22.43 -17.76 6.38
C SER A 87 22.30 -18.49 5.05
N GLU A 88 23.43 -18.71 4.35
CA GLU A 88 23.45 -19.49 3.12
C GLU A 88 22.86 -20.90 3.30
N ALA A 89 23.14 -21.51 4.47
CA ALA A 89 22.64 -22.85 4.79
C ALA A 89 21.11 -22.90 5.00
N GLU A 90 20.52 -21.87 5.57
CA GLU A 90 19.07 -21.76 5.73
C GLU A 90 18.40 -21.46 4.39
N LEU A 91 18.94 -20.50 3.63
CA LEU A 91 18.39 -20.14 2.30
C LEU A 91 18.30 -21.38 1.39
N ASN A 92 19.34 -22.21 1.36
CA ASN A 92 19.38 -23.43 0.54
C ASN A 92 18.38 -24.52 0.96
N LYS A 93 17.74 -24.39 2.13
CA LYS A 93 16.71 -25.31 2.61
C LYS A 93 15.29 -24.86 2.28
N LEU A 94 15.11 -23.59 1.90
CA LEU A 94 13.79 -23.04 1.58
C LEU A 94 13.27 -23.63 0.28
N ASN A 95 12.03 -24.04 0.30
CA ASN A 95 11.26 -24.39 -0.88
C ASN A 95 10.31 -23.22 -1.28
N GLU A 96 9.57 -23.39 -2.37
CA GLU A 96 8.66 -22.36 -2.88
C GLU A 96 7.57 -21.96 -1.87
N SER A 97 6.97 -22.94 -1.18
CA SER A 97 5.95 -22.71 -0.16
C SER A 97 6.51 -21.95 1.06
N ASP A 98 7.77 -22.22 1.45
CA ASP A 98 8.44 -21.44 2.49
C ASP A 98 8.66 -20.01 2.07
N ALA A 99 9.05 -19.78 0.81
CA ALA A 99 9.25 -18.43 0.27
C ALA A 99 7.94 -17.63 0.28
N GLU A 100 6.83 -18.20 -0.19
CA GLU A 100 5.50 -17.58 -0.17
C GLU A 100 5.06 -17.21 1.25
N ARG A 101 5.24 -18.12 2.19
CA ARG A 101 4.91 -17.92 3.61
C ARG A 101 5.74 -16.76 4.19
N ILE A 102 7.04 -16.73 3.95
CA ILE A 102 7.95 -15.68 4.45
C ILE A 102 7.56 -14.32 3.85
N ILE A 103 7.24 -14.25 2.56
CA ILE A 103 6.79 -13.01 1.92
C ILE A 103 5.54 -12.49 2.62
N LYS A 104 4.54 -13.33 2.79
CA LYS A 104 3.28 -12.97 3.44
C LYS A 104 3.49 -12.51 4.89
N GLU A 105 4.29 -13.25 5.67
CA GLU A 105 4.61 -12.89 7.06
C GLU A 105 5.29 -11.51 7.13
N LYS A 106 6.27 -11.24 6.28
CA LYS A 106 6.98 -9.96 6.23
C LYS A 106 6.07 -8.80 5.79
N GLN A 107 5.23 -9.03 4.81
CA GLN A 107 4.23 -8.04 4.40
C GLN A 107 3.27 -7.71 5.55
N MET A 108 2.71 -8.73 6.21
CA MET A 108 1.78 -8.52 7.32
C MET A 108 2.43 -7.81 8.51
N GLU A 109 3.70 -8.14 8.83
CA GLU A 109 4.46 -7.49 9.90
C GLU A 109 4.56 -5.97 9.64
N VAL A 110 5.07 -5.58 8.47
CA VAL A 110 5.23 -4.18 8.08
C VAL A 110 3.89 -3.45 8.01
N LEU A 111 2.88 -4.07 7.41
CA LEU A 111 1.56 -3.44 7.26
C LEU A 111 0.87 -3.21 8.61
N LYS A 112 0.98 -4.13 9.56
CA LYS A 112 0.46 -3.94 10.93
C LYS A 112 1.12 -2.74 11.62
N GLU A 113 2.43 -2.62 11.51
CA GLU A 113 3.16 -1.47 12.06
C GLU A 113 2.74 -0.16 11.40
N TRP A 114 2.59 -0.16 10.07
CA TRP A 114 2.20 1.00 9.31
C TRP A 114 0.78 1.46 9.63
N ILE A 115 -0.17 0.54 9.64
CA ILE A 115 -1.56 0.87 9.95
C ILE A 115 -1.68 1.39 11.39
N LYS A 116 -1.01 0.76 12.35
CA LYS A 116 -0.94 1.25 13.73
C LYS A 116 -0.38 2.68 13.81
N LEU A 117 0.75 2.93 13.12
CA LEU A 117 1.36 4.28 13.10
C LEU A 117 0.45 5.33 12.46
N ALA A 118 -0.23 4.99 11.36
CA ALA A 118 -1.18 5.89 10.70
C ALA A 118 -2.38 6.18 11.61
N ASP A 119 -2.94 5.14 12.22
CA ASP A 119 -4.09 5.24 13.14
C ASP A 119 -3.77 6.17 14.33
N GLU A 120 -2.65 5.93 15.02
CA GLU A 120 -2.20 6.76 16.14
C GLU A 120 -1.93 8.22 15.72
N ARG A 121 -1.32 8.42 14.54
CA ARG A 121 -0.97 9.74 14.06
C ARG A 121 -2.19 10.57 13.70
N TYR A 122 -3.11 10.01 12.91
CA TYR A 122 -4.29 10.71 12.47
C TYR A 122 -5.34 10.86 13.59
N ALA A 123 -5.40 9.92 14.53
CA ALA A 123 -6.19 10.08 15.75
C ALA A 123 -5.69 11.26 16.61
N LYS A 124 -4.38 11.37 16.81
CA LYS A 124 -3.76 12.49 17.55
C LYS A 124 -4.01 13.84 16.90
N ASP A 125 -3.99 13.90 15.59
CA ASP A 125 -4.17 15.13 14.82
C ASP A 125 -5.66 15.40 14.51
N GLU A 126 -6.58 14.51 14.93
CA GLU A 126 -8.04 14.56 14.72
C GLU A 126 -8.42 14.68 13.23
N ILE A 127 -7.60 14.10 12.34
CA ILE A 127 -7.82 14.16 10.90
C ILE A 127 -8.45 12.85 10.44
N PRO A 128 -9.67 12.84 9.87
CA PRO A 128 -10.26 11.65 9.26
C PRO A 128 -9.34 11.05 8.19
N CYS A 129 -9.18 9.73 8.22
CA CYS A 129 -8.35 9.00 7.27
C CYS A 129 -9.13 7.81 6.69
N VAL A 130 -9.28 7.80 5.37
CA VAL A 130 -9.90 6.71 4.60
C VAL A 130 -8.82 6.00 3.80
N ILE A 131 -8.79 4.68 3.93
CA ILE A 131 -7.82 3.81 3.27
C ILE A 131 -8.56 2.80 2.42
N ILE A 132 -8.09 2.56 1.20
CA ILE A 132 -8.54 1.44 0.37
C ILE A 132 -7.35 0.59 -0.05
N PRO A 133 -7.51 -0.73 -0.23
CA PRO A 133 -6.50 -1.56 -0.86
C PRO A 133 -6.43 -1.31 -2.37
N GLY A 134 -5.27 -1.50 -2.96
CA GLY A 134 -5.08 -1.45 -4.42
C GLY A 134 -5.10 -2.82 -5.07
N SER A 135 -4.65 -2.90 -6.32
CA SER A 135 -4.67 -4.13 -7.12
C SER A 135 -3.73 -5.21 -6.59
N VAL A 136 -2.53 -4.82 -6.14
CA VAL A 136 -1.49 -5.76 -5.66
C VAL A 136 -1.67 -6.19 -4.21
N ASP A 137 -2.55 -5.52 -3.46
CA ASP A 137 -2.77 -5.79 -2.05
C ASP A 137 -3.61 -7.06 -1.84
N ASP A 138 -3.11 -8.00 -1.03
CA ASP A 138 -3.85 -9.22 -0.70
C ASP A 138 -5.01 -8.91 0.28
N TYR A 139 -5.98 -9.80 0.36
CA TYR A 139 -7.20 -9.66 1.17
C TYR A 139 -6.94 -9.57 2.68
N TYR A 140 -5.82 -10.08 3.19
CA TYR A 140 -5.48 -9.91 4.61
C TYR A 140 -5.25 -8.44 5.01
N LEU A 141 -5.01 -7.55 4.04
CA LEU A 141 -4.88 -6.12 4.32
C LEU A 141 -6.18 -5.51 4.88
N ASP A 142 -7.35 -6.03 4.49
CA ASP A 142 -8.62 -5.54 5.02
C ASP A 142 -8.73 -5.72 6.54
N GLU A 143 -8.31 -6.88 7.05
CA GLU A 143 -8.31 -7.17 8.49
C GLU A 143 -7.32 -6.25 9.21
N ILE A 144 -6.16 -5.99 8.60
CA ILE A 144 -5.14 -5.10 9.17
C ILE A 144 -5.66 -3.65 9.22
N ILE A 145 -6.27 -3.13 8.16
CA ILE A 145 -6.87 -1.78 8.16
C ILE A 145 -8.00 -1.71 9.20
N ASN A 146 -8.86 -2.73 9.26
CA ASN A 146 -9.98 -2.78 10.19
C ASN A 146 -9.54 -2.94 11.66
N SER A 147 -8.27 -3.23 11.94
CA SER A 147 -7.73 -3.23 13.31
C SER A 147 -7.47 -1.83 13.87
N GLY A 148 -7.44 -0.79 13.02
CA GLY A 148 -7.38 0.61 13.43
C GLY A 148 -8.72 1.07 14.06
N ASN A 149 -8.64 2.06 14.93
CA ASN A 149 -9.82 2.63 15.59
C ASN A 149 -10.25 3.97 14.96
N HIS A 150 -9.32 4.69 14.37
CA HIS A 150 -9.54 6.02 13.80
C HIS A 150 -9.55 6.01 12.27
N ILE A 151 -8.64 5.25 11.66
CA ILE A 151 -8.65 5.05 10.21
C ILE A 151 -9.82 4.16 9.79
N GLN A 152 -10.31 4.36 8.58
CA GLN A 152 -11.47 3.63 8.06
C GLN A 152 -11.13 2.92 6.75
N ASN A 153 -11.42 1.63 6.69
CA ASN A 153 -11.41 0.90 5.42
C ASN A 153 -12.61 1.35 4.58
N GLY A 154 -12.32 2.06 3.50
CA GLY A 154 -13.32 2.62 2.59
C GLY A 154 -13.74 1.69 1.45
N ASP A 155 -13.04 0.57 1.23
CA ASP A 155 -13.30 -0.27 0.07
C ASP A 155 -14.74 -0.79 0.03
N GLY A 156 -15.41 -0.56 -1.09
CA GLY A 156 -16.80 -0.92 -1.31
C GLY A 156 -17.81 -0.14 -0.45
N LYS A 157 -17.44 1.03 0.10
CA LYS A 157 -18.27 1.80 1.04
C LYS A 157 -18.45 3.25 0.63
N ILE A 158 -19.43 3.87 1.25
CA ILE A 158 -19.65 5.32 1.28
C ILE A 158 -19.39 5.78 2.70
N ILE A 159 -18.40 6.64 2.89
CA ILE A 159 -18.02 7.19 4.19
C ILE A 159 -18.35 8.67 4.20
N GLU A 160 -19.15 9.12 5.18
CA GLU A 160 -19.46 10.54 5.33
C GLU A 160 -18.38 11.24 6.15
N VAL A 161 -17.75 12.26 5.56
CA VAL A 161 -16.71 13.06 6.19
C VAL A 161 -16.98 14.54 5.94
N ASN A 162 -17.15 15.32 7.01
CA ASN A 162 -17.34 16.78 6.93
C ASN A 162 -18.47 17.21 5.97
N GLY A 163 -19.55 16.42 5.90
CA GLY A 163 -20.71 16.67 5.04
C GLY A 163 -20.49 16.33 3.56
N TYR A 164 -19.42 15.59 3.24
CA TYR A 164 -19.18 14.97 1.94
C TYR A 164 -19.29 13.45 2.03
N GLU A 165 -19.77 12.82 0.97
CA GLU A 165 -19.81 11.37 0.84
C GLU A 165 -18.60 10.89 0.02
N VAL A 166 -17.70 10.14 0.66
CA VAL A 166 -16.52 9.55 0.02
C VAL A 166 -16.89 8.15 -0.43
N VAL A 167 -17.13 7.98 -1.72
CA VAL A 167 -17.38 6.69 -2.37
C VAL A 167 -16.04 6.09 -2.74
N SER A 168 -15.71 4.94 -2.16
CA SER A 168 -14.37 4.37 -2.33
C SER A 168 -14.45 2.95 -2.90
N ILE A 169 -13.58 2.66 -3.89
CA ILE A 169 -13.45 1.35 -4.53
C ILE A 169 -11.98 1.06 -4.77
N GLY A 170 -11.50 0.04 -4.09
CA GLY A 170 -10.17 -0.51 -4.26
C GLY A 170 -10.07 -1.56 -5.35
N GLY A 171 -8.94 -2.27 -5.36
CA GLY A 171 -8.67 -3.30 -6.34
C GLY A 171 -8.30 -2.78 -7.71
N GLY A 172 -8.34 -3.64 -8.70
CA GLY A 172 -7.81 -3.35 -10.02
C GLY A 172 -8.66 -3.92 -11.17
N LYS A 173 -8.40 -3.42 -12.38
CA LYS A 173 -8.87 -4.03 -13.63
C LYS A 173 -7.96 -5.21 -13.98
N GLN A 174 -8.56 -6.28 -14.49
CA GLN A 174 -7.85 -7.48 -14.90
C GLN A 174 -6.68 -7.19 -15.85
N SER A 175 -5.50 -7.68 -15.46
CA SER A 175 -4.24 -7.53 -16.18
C SER A 175 -3.61 -8.88 -16.48
N VAL A 176 -2.50 -8.87 -17.23
CA VAL A 176 -1.70 -10.08 -17.48
C VAL A 176 -1.04 -10.62 -16.22
N PHE A 177 -0.89 -9.81 -15.18
CA PHE A 177 -0.23 -10.17 -13.91
C PHE A 177 -1.16 -10.92 -12.95
N ARG A 178 -2.49 -10.79 -13.12
CA ARG A 178 -3.51 -11.46 -12.29
C ARG A 178 -3.31 -11.20 -10.79
N TYR A 179 -3.23 -9.93 -10.42
CA TYR A 179 -3.14 -9.54 -9.02
C TYR A 179 -4.39 -9.92 -8.21
N PRO A 180 -4.28 -10.09 -6.89
CA PRO A 180 -5.35 -10.64 -6.05
C PRO A 180 -6.70 -9.93 -6.17
N ARG A 181 -6.69 -8.59 -6.32
CA ARG A 181 -7.91 -7.76 -6.31
C ARG A 181 -8.33 -7.28 -7.69
N GLU A 182 -7.84 -7.92 -8.74
CA GLU A 182 -8.27 -7.59 -10.08
C GLU A 182 -9.63 -8.22 -10.41
N VAL A 183 -10.50 -7.43 -11.00
CA VAL A 183 -11.82 -7.83 -11.49
C VAL A 183 -12.01 -7.42 -12.95
N SER A 184 -13.02 -7.94 -13.61
CA SER A 184 -13.34 -7.50 -14.99
C SER A 184 -13.80 -6.03 -15.00
N GLU A 185 -13.72 -5.40 -16.16
CA GLU A 185 -14.17 -4.01 -16.33
C GLU A 185 -15.68 -3.87 -16.07
N GLU A 186 -16.45 -4.88 -16.46
CA GLU A 186 -17.89 -4.96 -16.24
C GLU A 186 -18.21 -5.07 -14.74
N GLU A 187 -17.49 -5.93 -14.00
CA GLU A 187 -17.66 -6.05 -12.55
C GLU A 187 -17.29 -4.76 -11.82
N LEU A 188 -16.23 -4.10 -12.25
CA LEU A 188 -15.83 -2.81 -11.69
C LEU A 188 -16.90 -1.74 -11.93
N ALA A 189 -17.42 -1.66 -13.16
CA ALA A 189 -18.49 -0.73 -13.52
C ALA A 189 -19.76 -0.98 -12.69
N VAL A 190 -20.12 -2.25 -12.48
CA VAL A 190 -21.26 -2.63 -11.63
C VAL A 190 -21.05 -2.15 -10.19
N LYS A 191 -19.87 -2.36 -9.60
CA LYS A 191 -19.54 -1.90 -8.25
C LYS A 191 -19.63 -0.38 -8.12
N ILE A 192 -19.05 0.36 -9.08
CA ILE A 192 -19.08 1.82 -9.11
C ILE A 192 -20.53 2.31 -9.16
N ASN A 193 -21.31 1.84 -10.12
CA ASN A 193 -22.68 2.26 -10.33
C ASN A 193 -23.57 1.94 -9.10
N ALA A 194 -23.38 0.76 -8.49
CA ALA A 194 -24.15 0.35 -7.30
C ALA A 194 -23.89 1.24 -6.09
N LEU A 195 -22.66 1.74 -5.91
CA LEU A 195 -22.33 2.69 -4.84
C LEU A 195 -22.80 4.09 -5.17
N CYS A 196 -22.54 4.58 -6.39
CA CYS A 196 -22.95 5.91 -6.82
C CYS A 196 -24.47 6.10 -6.76
N ALA A 197 -25.26 5.05 -7.04
CA ALA A 197 -26.73 5.09 -6.92
C ALA A 197 -27.23 5.33 -5.47
N LYS A 198 -26.40 5.13 -4.45
CA LYS A 198 -26.73 5.34 -3.04
C LYS A 198 -26.31 6.73 -2.52
N VAL A 199 -25.59 7.51 -3.31
CA VAL A 199 -25.13 8.86 -2.95
C VAL A 199 -26.33 9.79 -2.85
N LYS A 200 -26.43 10.53 -1.73
CA LYS A 200 -27.56 11.43 -1.45
C LYS A 200 -27.47 12.75 -2.24
N ASP A 201 -26.26 13.31 -2.33
CA ASP A 201 -26.00 14.56 -3.06
C ASP A 201 -24.69 14.46 -3.87
N MET A 202 -24.81 14.24 -5.19
CA MET A 202 -23.66 14.12 -6.10
C MET A 202 -22.76 15.36 -6.13
N ARG A 203 -23.26 16.54 -5.72
CA ARG A 203 -22.44 17.77 -5.62
C ARG A 203 -21.49 17.73 -4.41
N LYS A 204 -21.74 16.83 -3.48
CA LYS A 204 -20.92 16.59 -2.28
C LYS A 204 -20.32 15.18 -2.29
N CYS A 205 -20.23 14.55 -3.45
CA CYS A 205 -19.61 13.24 -3.63
C CYS A 205 -18.13 13.39 -4.00
N ILE A 206 -17.29 12.62 -3.33
CA ILE A 206 -15.89 12.41 -3.68
C ILE A 206 -15.75 10.98 -4.13
N LEU A 207 -15.34 10.78 -5.37
CA LEU A 207 -15.11 9.46 -5.92
C LEU A 207 -13.64 9.08 -5.79
N ASN A 208 -13.35 8.10 -4.96
CA ASN A 208 -12.03 7.54 -4.71
C ASN A 208 -11.94 6.12 -5.28
N ILE A 209 -11.37 5.99 -6.44
CA ILE A 209 -11.19 4.71 -7.14
C ILE A 209 -9.70 4.50 -7.37
N HIS A 210 -9.19 3.32 -7.04
CA HIS A 210 -7.76 3.02 -7.21
C HIS A 210 -7.34 3.07 -8.67
N ILE A 211 -8.14 2.53 -9.60
CA ILE A 211 -7.83 2.57 -11.02
C ILE A 211 -8.10 3.97 -11.58
N PRO A 212 -7.13 4.56 -12.31
CA PRO A 212 -7.35 5.82 -13.00
C PRO A 212 -8.42 5.65 -14.10
N PRO A 213 -9.21 6.71 -14.39
CA PRO A 213 -10.13 6.68 -15.53
C PRO A 213 -9.35 6.54 -16.83
N SER A 214 -9.88 5.78 -17.79
CA SER A 214 -9.32 5.76 -19.14
C SER A 214 -9.57 7.13 -19.79
N ILE A 215 -8.49 7.86 -20.04
CA ILE A 215 -8.57 9.13 -20.77
C ILE A 215 -8.28 8.82 -22.24
N ASN A 216 -9.29 8.89 -23.10
CA ASN A 216 -9.07 8.96 -24.53
C ASN A 216 -8.57 10.38 -24.86
N ILE A 217 -7.27 10.59 -24.86
CA ILE A 217 -6.67 11.83 -25.36
C ILE A 217 -6.72 11.72 -26.89
N ASP A 218 -7.64 12.44 -27.50
CA ASP A 218 -7.62 12.65 -28.94
C ASP A 218 -6.48 13.63 -29.27
N LEU A 219 -5.33 13.07 -29.67
CA LEU A 219 -4.16 13.85 -30.07
C LEU A 219 -4.32 14.53 -31.44
N SER A 220 -5.46 14.35 -32.13
CA SER A 220 -5.72 14.98 -33.41
C SER A 220 -6.06 16.46 -33.30
N THR A 221 -6.26 16.98 -32.09
CA THR A 221 -6.62 18.38 -31.80
C THR A 221 -5.51 19.20 -31.17
N VAL A 222 -4.27 18.68 -31.15
CA VAL A 222 -3.08 19.38 -30.61
C VAL A 222 -2.21 19.89 -31.73
#